data_e97733504bb345a56592c94a3a1fc3b9
#
_entry.id   e97733504bb345a56592c94a3a1fc3b9
#
_cell.length_a   1.000
_cell.length_b   1.000
_cell.length_c   1.000
_cell.angle_alpha   90.00
_cell.angle_beta   90.00
_cell.angle_gamma   90.00
#
_symmetry.space_group_name_H-M   'P 1'
#
loop_
_entity.id
_entity.type
_entity.pdbx_description
1 polymer ?
#
loop_
_entity_poly.entity_id
_entity_poly.type
_entity_poly.pdbx_seq_one_letter_code
_entity_poly.pdbx_strand_id
1 'polypeptide(L)'
;MEKEVSNIRNYKLIIYLISIVLFFFLGYSYGVFKNEKFSKEKLVKIFYEDPVLFSDVFLKIQELKKNNDTFTTSKIILDLKESLMKDNDFFLGNPKGEKVIVEFFDYNCGYCKRNFTELMELILEDKEVKIILKEFPILGESSLLASKAAIASKKQGKYFEMHQKLLSQKSRIDLGKIKEVANEIGINVGMLIQDMEKESNLKIIKENKILAEKIGIDGTPTFIIGQEVIPGSIGKEDFINSLANL
;
A
#
# COMPACT_ATOMS: atom_id res chain seq x y z
N MET A 1 17.17 -36.45 70.90
CA MET A 1 18.53 -36.26 70.34
C MET A 1 18.57 -36.42 68.80
N GLU A 2 18.04 -37.50 68.20
CA GLU A 2 18.07 -37.70 66.73
C GLU A 2 17.25 -36.68 65.92
N LYS A 3 16.11 -36.22 66.43
CA LYS A 3 15.28 -35.21 65.74
C LYS A 3 15.91 -33.79 65.68
N GLU A 4 16.70 -33.43 66.68
CA GLU A 4 17.38 -32.13 66.72
C GLU A 4 18.57 -32.09 65.77
N VAL A 5 19.32 -33.20 65.66
CA VAL A 5 20.47 -33.32 64.76
C VAL A 5 20.00 -33.29 63.29
N SER A 6 18.81 -33.88 62.95
CA SER A 6 18.19 -33.86 61.63
C SER A 6 17.75 -32.41 61.24
N ASN A 7 17.20 -31.67 62.20
CA ASN A 7 16.75 -30.30 61.95
C ASN A 7 17.95 -29.36 61.66
N ILE A 8 19.05 -29.48 62.42
CA ILE A 8 20.25 -28.66 62.22
C ILE A 8 20.91 -28.94 60.85
N ARG A 9 20.90 -30.22 60.40
CA ARG A 9 21.42 -30.64 59.10
C ARG A 9 20.56 -30.05 57.94
N ASN A 10 19.26 -30.05 58.11
CA ASN A 10 18.35 -29.46 57.10
C ASN A 10 18.48 -27.95 57.04
N TYR A 11 18.64 -27.25 58.15
CA TYR A 11 18.92 -25.79 58.19
C TYR A 11 20.23 -25.43 57.48
N LYS A 12 21.31 -26.17 57.70
CA LYS A 12 22.59 -25.97 57.00
C LYS A 12 22.44 -26.17 55.50
N LEU A 13 21.67 -27.18 55.05
CA LEU A 13 21.42 -27.43 53.63
C LEU A 13 20.61 -26.28 52.99
N ILE A 14 19.59 -25.78 53.70
CA ILE A 14 18.77 -24.67 53.23
C ILE A 14 19.63 -23.38 53.12
N ILE A 15 20.46 -23.08 54.10
CA ILE A 15 21.36 -21.91 54.09
C ILE A 15 22.36 -22.03 52.93
N TYR A 16 22.87 -23.23 52.67
CA TYR A 16 23.79 -23.48 51.55
C TYR A 16 23.09 -23.29 50.20
N LEU A 17 21.88 -23.77 50.02
CA LEU A 17 21.08 -23.57 48.81
C LEU A 17 20.75 -22.08 48.60
N ILE A 18 20.37 -21.38 49.65
CA ILE A 18 20.13 -19.93 49.61
C ILE A 18 21.39 -19.15 49.21
N SER A 19 22.57 -19.55 49.76
CA SER A 19 23.82 -18.91 49.38
C SER A 19 24.21 -19.13 47.91
N ILE A 20 23.94 -20.32 47.36
CA ILE A 20 24.15 -20.62 45.93
C ILE A 20 23.22 -19.77 45.08
N VAL A 21 21.92 -19.70 45.41
CA VAL A 21 20.95 -18.87 44.67
C VAL A 21 21.33 -17.40 44.73
N LEU A 22 21.72 -16.90 45.88
CA LEU A 22 22.22 -15.50 46.06
C LEU A 22 23.50 -15.25 45.25
N PHE A 23 24.43 -16.23 45.22
CA PHE A 23 25.66 -16.10 44.43
C PHE A 23 25.37 -16.08 42.91
N PHE A 24 24.44 -16.92 42.44
CA PHE A 24 23.98 -16.89 41.04
C PHE A 24 23.21 -15.57 40.73
N PHE A 25 22.37 -15.09 41.67
CA PHE A 25 21.63 -13.85 41.48
C PHE A 25 22.55 -12.63 41.50
N LEU A 26 23.53 -12.59 42.39
CA LEU A 26 24.55 -11.53 42.44
C LEU A 26 25.50 -11.61 41.25
N GLY A 27 25.90 -12.82 40.82
CA GLY A 27 26.70 -13.02 39.62
C GLY A 27 25.94 -12.60 38.33
N TYR A 28 24.68 -12.97 38.25
CA TYR A 28 23.79 -12.52 37.14
C TYR A 28 23.60 -11.02 37.17
N SER A 29 23.27 -10.42 38.31
CA SER A 29 23.12 -8.97 38.47
C SER A 29 24.43 -8.22 38.18
N TYR A 30 25.57 -8.76 38.61
CA TYR A 30 26.88 -8.17 38.32
C TYR A 30 27.24 -8.31 36.82
N GLY A 31 26.89 -9.42 36.16
CA GLY A 31 27.06 -9.64 34.72
C GLY A 31 26.19 -8.69 33.90
N VAL A 32 24.96 -8.46 34.36
CA VAL A 32 24.02 -7.52 33.71
C VAL A 32 24.46 -6.06 33.93
N PHE A 33 25.00 -5.72 35.12
CA PHE A 33 25.52 -4.38 35.40
C PHE A 33 26.87 -4.10 34.74
N LYS A 34 27.67 -5.11 34.42
CA LYS A 34 28.94 -4.98 33.71
C LYS A 34 28.77 -4.99 32.19
N ASN A 35 27.52 -5.07 31.68
CA ASN A 35 27.24 -4.76 30.31
C ASN A 35 27.56 -3.27 30.10
N GLU A 36 28.83 -3.01 29.72
CA GLU A 36 29.26 -1.71 29.26
C GLU A 36 28.17 -1.14 28.36
N LYS A 37 27.61 0.00 28.74
CA LYS A 37 26.74 0.78 27.84
C LYS A 37 27.41 0.79 26.48
N PHE A 38 26.81 0.11 25.52
CA PHE A 38 27.30 0.08 24.15
C PHE A 38 27.20 1.53 23.68
N SER A 39 28.29 2.28 23.81
CA SER A 39 28.26 3.70 23.50
C SER A 39 28.20 3.87 21.99
N LYS A 40 27.56 4.94 21.55
CA LYS A 40 27.47 5.31 20.13
C LYS A 40 28.89 5.39 19.51
N GLU A 41 29.86 5.86 20.30
CA GLU A 41 31.26 5.99 19.88
C GLU A 41 31.90 4.61 19.62
N LYS A 42 31.62 3.60 20.44
CA LYS A 42 32.11 2.23 20.21
C LYS A 42 31.52 1.62 18.95
N LEU A 43 30.21 1.82 18.69
CA LEU A 43 29.56 1.39 17.46
C LEU A 43 30.21 2.05 16.23
N VAL A 44 30.38 3.36 16.27
CA VAL A 44 31.02 4.11 15.16
C VAL A 44 32.42 3.59 14.90
N LYS A 45 33.20 3.33 15.96
CA LYS A 45 34.57 2.80 15.82
C LYS A 45 34.57 1.41 15.16
N ILE A 46 33.69 0.50 15.59
CA ILE A 46 33.57 -0.85 15.00
C ILE A 46 33.24 -0.75 13.51
N PHE A 47 32.28 0.08 13.11
CA PHE A 47 31.91 0.26 11.71
C PHE A 47 32.99 0.96 10.88
N TYR A 48 33.80 1.79 11.52
CA TYR A 48 34.94 2.43 10.82
C TYR A 48 36.09 1.45 10.60
N GLU A 49 36.34 0.54 11.56
CA GLU A 49 37.39 -0.49 11.47
C GLU A 49 37.00 -1.64 10.55
N ASP A 50 35.70 -1.94 10.41
CA ASP A 50 35.19 -2.99 9.52
C ASP A 50 34.04 -2.45 8.64
N PRO A 51 34.36 -1.86 7.47
CA PRO A 51 33.35 -1.35 6.54
C PRO A 51 32.45 -2.45 5.94
N VAL A 52 32.94 -3.71 5.89
CA VAL A 52 32.14 -4.85 5.38
C VAL A 52 31.04 -5.17 6.38
N LEU A 53 31.37 -5.25 7.66
CA LEU A 53 30.39 -5.45 8.73
C LEU A 53 29.33 -4.34 8.73
N PHE A 54 29.74 -3.07 8.52
CA PHE A 54 28.79 -1.96 8.39
C PHE A 54 27.82 -2.20 7.23
N SER A 55 28.34 -2.58 6.05
CA SER A 55 27.54 -2.87 4.87
C SER A 55 26.52 -3.99 5.13
N ASP A 56 26.97 -5.10 5.73
CA ASP A 56 26.13 -6.26 6.02
C ASP A 56 25.02 -5.91 7.03
N VAL A 57 25.36 -5.21 8.10
CA VAL A 57 24.37 -4.74 9.10
C VAL A 57 23.39 -3.77 8.48
N PHE A 58 23.86 -2.83 7.66
CA PHE A 58 23.00 -1.88 6.97
C PHE A 58 22.01 -2.59 6.02
N LEU A 59 22.48 -3.52 5.20
CA LEU A 59 21.62 -4.33 4.32
C LEU A 59 20.60 -5.13 5.11
N LYS A 60 21.01 -5.72 6.25
CA LYS A 60 20.08 -6.48 7.11
C LYS A 60 19.02 -5.59 7.76
N ILE A 61 19.38 -4.39 8.18
CA ILE A 61 18.41 -3.41 8.70
C ILE A 61 17.43 -3.01 7.60
N GLN A 62 17.89 -2.78 6.37
CA GLN A 62 17.03 -2.44 5.24
C GLN A 62 16.05 -3.58 4.92
N GLU A 63 16.53 -4.82 4.91
CA GLU A 63 15.69 -6.02 4.72
C GLU A 63 14.62 -6.14 5.81
N LEU A 64 15.00 -6.03 7.08
CA LEU A 64 14.07 -6.09 8.21
C LEU A 64 13.03 -4.97 8.17
N LYS A 65 13.45 -3.75 7.81
CA LYS A 65 12.53 -2.62 7.63
C LYS A 65 11.55 -2.89 6.50
N LYS A 66 12.04 -3.32 5.33
CA LYS A 66 11.19 -3.67 4.18
C LYS A 66 10.15 -4.74 4.54
N ASN A 67 10.56 -5.80 5.23
CA ASN A 67 9.66 -6.88 5.65
C ASN A 67 8.59 -6.38 6.62
N ASN A 68 8.96 -5.52 7.58
CA ASN A 68 8.01 -4.92 8.53
C ASN A 68 7.04 -3.97 7.83
N ASP A 69 7.52 -3.15 6.91
CA ASP A 69 6.68 -2.22 6.13
C ASP A 69 5.71 -3.01 5.25
N THR A 70 6.15 -4.08 4.58
CA THR A 70 5.31 -4.96 3.78
C THR A 70 4.23 -5.62 4.64
N PHE A 71 4.58 -6.18 5.80
CA PHE A 71 3.62 -6.79 6.73
C PHE A 71 2.57 -5.79 7.21
N THR A 72 3.00 -4.58 7.56
CA THR A 72 2.11 -3.51 8.00
C THR A 72 1.15 -3.10 6.89
N THR A 73 1.65 -2.89 5.67
CA THR A 73 0.85 -2.52 4.50
C THR A 73 -0.15 -3.61 4.13
N SER A 74 0.25 -4.89 4.13
CA SER A 74 -0.65 -6.02 3.88
C SER A 74 -1.80 -6.07 4.88
N LYS A 75 -1.53 -5.82 6.16
CA LYS A 75 -2.57 -5.73 7.19
C LYS A 75 -3.54 -4.57 6.93
N ILE A 76 -3.02 -3.39 6.58
CA ILE A 76 -3.86 -2.23 6.23
C ILE A 76 -4.77 -2.55 5.03
N ILE A 77 -4.26 -3.21 4.00
CA ILE A 77 -5.04 -3.61 2.82
C ILE A 77 -6.17 -4.57 3.23
N LEU A 78 -5.91 -5.54 4.11
CA LEU A 78 -6.94 -6.45 4.62
C LEU A 78 -8.02 -5.70 5.40
N ASP A 79 -7.64 -4.78 6.28
CA ASP A 79 -8.57 -3.96 7.07
C ASP A 79 -9.43 -3.02 6.19
N LEU A 80 -8.89 -2.60 5.03
CA LEU A 80 -9.55 -1.72 4.06
C LEU A 80 -10.20 -2.48 2.89
N LYS A 81 -10.19 -3.82 2.90
CA LYS A 81 -10.62 -4.65 1.76
C LYS A 81 -11.99 -4.27 1.22
N GLU A 82 -13.01 -4.10 2.07
CA GLU A 82 -14.35 -3.72 1.62
C GLU A 82 -14.36 -2.37 0.89
N SER A 83 -13.62 -1.39 1.40
CA SER A 83 -13.54 -0.06 0.80
C SER A 83 -12.77 -0.07 -0.52
N LEU A 84 -11.72 -0.90 -0.62
CA LEU A 84 -10.94 -1.07 -1.83
C LEU A 84 -11.74 -1.79 -2.91
N MET A 85 -12.49 -2.85 -2.53
CA MET A 85 -13.30 -3.65 -3.46
C MET A 85 -14.59 -2.97 -3.89
N LYS A 86 -14.99 -1.88 -3.24
CA LYS A 86 -16.14 -1.08 -3.63
C LYS A 86 -15.84 -0.37 -4.96
N ASP A 87 -16.41 -0.86 -6.03
CA ASP A 87 -16.18 -0.36 -7.38
C ASP A 87 -17.08 0.83 -7.77
N ASN A 88 -18.25 0.98 -7.11
CA ASN A 88 -19.24 2.00 -7.47
C ASN A 88 -19.55 2.05 -8.97
N ASP A 89 -19.45 0.92 -9.67
CA ASP A 89 -19.51 0.79 -11.14
C ASP A 89 -18.36 1.49 -11.90
N PHE A 90 -17.24 1.77 -11.22
CA PHE A 90 -16.02 2.25 -11.86
C PHE A 90 -15.03 1.09 -11.99
N PHE A 91 -15.22 0.27 -13.02
CA PHE A 91 -14.37 -0.90 -13.26
C PHE A 91 -14.21 -1.18 -14.77
N LEU A 92 -13.18 -1.96 -15.10
CA LEU A 92 -12.93 -2.52 -16.42
C LEU A 92 -12.95 -4.05 -16.30
N GLY A 93 -13.24 -4.73 -17.42
CA GLY A 93 -13.24 -6.19 -17.50
C GLY A 93 -14.53 -6.83 -16.98
N ASN A 94 -14.40 -8.00 -16.34
CA ASN A 94 -15.55 -8.79 -15.91
C ASN A 94 -16.08 -8.30 -14.55
N PRO A 95 -17.35 -7.84 -14.45
CA PRO A 95 -17.91 -7.39 -13.16
C PRO A 95 -17.93 -8.49 -12.08
N LYS A 96 -17.92 -9.77 -12.50
CA LYS A 96 -17.90 -10.94 -11.63
C LYS A 96 -16.53 -11.63 -11.57
N GLY A 97 -15.50 -11.01 -12.16
CA GLY A 97 -14.15 -11.55 -12.17
C GLY A 97 -13.58 -11.70 -10.76
N GLU A 98 -12.95 -12.83 -10.49
CA GLU A 98 -12.37 -13.14 -9.18
C GLU A 98 -10.92 -12.61 -9.04
N LYS A 99 -10.23 -12.41 -10.18
CA LYS A 99 -8.91 -11.81 -10.24
C LYS A 99 -9.02 -10.29 -10.23
N VAL A 100 -8.89 -9.69 -9.05
CA VAL A 100 -9.14 -8.26 -8.87
C VAL A 100 -7.86 -7.46 -8.79
N ILE A 101 -7.78 -6.42 -9.62
CA ILE A 101 -6.77 -5.36 -9.57
C ILE A 101 -7.47 -4.07 -9.12
N VAL A 102 -6.92 -3.35 -8.15
CA VAL A 102 -7.38 -1.98 -7.83
C VAL A 102 -6.33 -1.01 -8.34
N GLU A 103 -6.72 -0.06 -9.19
CA GLU A 103 -5.83 0.95 -9.76
C GLU A 103 -6.16 2.34 -9.20
N PHE A 104 -5.17 3.00 -8.58
CA PHE A 104 -5.19 4.43 -8.28
C PHE A 104 -4.53 5.17 -9.43
N PHE A 105 -5.27 6.03 -10.13
CA PHE A 105 -4.82 6.62 -11.38
C PHE A 105 -5.16 8.12 -11.51
N ASP A 106 -4.49 8.79 -12.45
CA ASP A 106 -4.70 10.19 -12.80
C ASP A 106 -4.71 10.35 -14.33
N TYR A 107 -5.67 11.09 -14.87
CA TYR A 107 -5.84 11.29 -16.31
C TYR A 107 -4.71 12.06 -16.99
N ASN A 108 -3.94 12.87 -16.26
CA ASN A 108 -2.76 13.57 -16.79
C ASN A 108 -1.45 12.80 -16.57
N CYS A 109 -1.50 11.64 -15.90
CA CYS A 109 -0.33 10.80 -15.70
C CYS A 109 0.02 10.02 -16.97
N GLY A 110 1.21 10.26 -17.53
CA GLY A 110 1.68 9.56 -18.73
C GLY A 110 1.86 8.05 -18.53
N TYR A 111 2.21 7.62 -17.33
CA TYR A 111 2.33 6.21 -16.98
C TYR A 111 0.97 5.53 -16.86
N CYS A 112 -0.07 6.20 -16.33
CA CYS A 112 -1.44 5.69 -16.33
C CYS A 112 -1.96 5.48 -17.77
N LYS A 113 -1.70 6.44 -18.65
CA LYS A 113 -2.06 6.32 -20.08
C LYS A 113 -1.41 5.12 -20.75
N ARG A 114 -0.15 4.82 -20.44
CA ARG A 114 0.56 3.64 -20.93
C ARG A 114 -0.05 2.36 -20.37
N ASN A 115 -0.26 2.30 -19.05
CA ASN A 115 -0.82 1.12 -18.42
C ASN A 115 -2.25 0.80 -18.86
N PHE A 116 -3.02 1.80 -19.28
CA PHE A 116 -4.37 1.55 -19.80
C PHE A 116 -4.35 0.56 -20.98
N THR A 117 -3.35 0.64 -21.87
CA THR A 117 -3.19 -0.33 -22.97
C THR A 117 -2.91 -1.72 -22.46
N GLU A 118 -1.98 -1.88 -21.53
CA GLU A 118 -1.61 -3.15 -20.91
C GLU A 118 -2.83 -3.80 -20.20
N LEU A 119 -3.60 -2.98 -19.46
CA LEU A 119 -4.81 -3.43 -18.77
C LEU A 119 -5.91 -3.84 -19.74
N MET A 120 -6.08 -3.11 -20.84
CA MET A 120 -7.06 -3.48 -21.88
C MET A 120 -6.70 -4.80 -22.56
N GLU A 121 -5.41 -5.05 -22.84
CA GLU A 121 -4.96 -6.34 -23.37
C GLU A 121 -5.19 -7.45 -22.35
N LEU A 122 -4.88 -7.23 -21.08
CA LEU A 122 -5.07 -8.20 -20.01
C LEU A 122 -6.54 -8.66 -19.90
N ILE A 123 -7.51 -7.75 -19.88
CA ILE A 123 -8.94 -8.10 -19.78
C ILE A 123 -9.50 -8.74 -21.05
N LEU A 124 -8.83 -8.57 -22.18
CA LEU A 124 -9.19 -9.29 -23.43
C LEU A 124 -8.73 -10.74 -23.38
N GLU A 125 -7.57 -11.01 -22.80
CA GLU A 125 -6.97 -12.34 -22.68
C GLU A 125 -7.53 -13.15 -21.51
N ASP A 126 -7.71 -12.51 -20.33
CA ASP A 126 -8.22 -13.19 -19.14
C ASP A 126 -9.59 -12.63 -18.71
N LYS A 127 -10.63 -13.44 -18.93
CA LYS A 127 -12.02 -13.08 -18.62
C LYS A 127 -12.36 -13.14 -17.13
N GLU A 128 -11.44 -13.60 -16.28
CA GLU A 128 -11.59 -13.58 -14.82
C GLU A 128 -11.06 -12.29 -14.18
N VAL A 129 -10.47 -11.39 -14.98
CA VAL A 129 -9.93 -10.13 -14.48
C VAL A 129 -11.00 -9.07 -14.37
N LYS A 130 -11.03 -8.42 -13.20
CA LYS A 130 -11.77 -7.19 -12.90
C LYS A 130 -10.80 -6.13 -12.40
N ILE A 131 -10.83 -4.93 -13.00
CA ILE A 131 -9.99 -3.80 -12.59
C ILE A 131 -10.88 -2.73 -11.98
N ILE A 132 -10.75 -2.50 -10.69
CA ILE A 132 -11.48 -1.46 -9.94
C ILE A 132 -10.71 -0.15 -10.05
N LEU A 133 -11.36 0.88 -10.56
CA LEU A 133 -10.77 2.19 -10.81
C LEU A 133 -10.98 3.15 -9.64
N LYS A 134 -9.90 3.68 -9.10
CA LYS A 134 -9.90 4.69 -8.03
C LYS A 134 -9.39 6.02 -8.58
N GLU A 135 -10.31 6.93 -8.85
CA GLU A 135 -9.99 8.30 -9.27
C GLU A 135 -9.10 8.97 -8.21
N PHE A 136 -7.86 9.26 -8.57
CA PHE A 136 -6.85 9.83 -7.67
C PHE A 136 -6.09 11.00 -8.34
N PRO A 137 -6.77 12.14 -8.54
CA PRO A 137 -6.25 13.29 -9.25
C PRO A 137 -5.24 14.08 -8.41
N ILE A 138 -3.96 13.70 -8.50
CA ILE A 138 -2.86 14.31 -7.72
C ILE A 138 -2.00 15.28 -8.54
N LEU A 139 -2.18 15.35 -9.87
CA LEU A 139 -1.39 16.20 -10.77
C LEU A 139 -2.02 17.58 -11.03
N GLY A 140 -2.88 18.02 -10.12
CA GLY A 140 -3.41 19.38 -10.09
C GLY A 140 -4.86 19.53 -10.61
N GLU A 141 -5.27 20.78 -10.82
CA GLU A 141 -6.67 21.13 -11.13
C GLU A 141 -7.21 20.48 -12.41
N SER A 142 -6.37 20.36 -13.43
CA SER A 142 -6.74 19.68 -14.68
C SER A 142 -7.09 18.21 -14.46
N SER A 143 -6.37 17.52 -13.57
CA SER A 143 -6.66 16.14 -13.19
C SER A 143 -7.96 16.03 -12.40
N LEU A 144 -8.17 16.94 -11.46
CA LEU A 144 -9.43 17.01 -10.70
C LEU A 144 -10.62 17.26 -11.63
N LEU A 145 -10.47 18.16 -12.59
CA LEU A 145 -11.51 18.46 -13.58
C LEU A 145 -11.85 17.23 -14.43
N ALA A 146 -10.83 16.49 -14.88
CA ALA A 146 -10.99 15.26 -15.66
C ALA A 146 -11.72 14.17 -14.86
N SER A 147 -11.30 13.95 -13.60
CA SER A 147 -11.94 12.99 -12.69
C SER A 147 -13.41 13.34 -12.43
N LYS A 148 -13.72 14.62 -12.20
CA LYS A 148 -15.11 15.09 -12.07
C LYS A 148 -15.95 14.77 -13.31
N ALA A 149 -15.38 14.99 -14.51
CA ALA A 149 -16.07 14.72 -15.76
C ALA A 149 -16.33 13.22 -15.97
N ALA A 150 -15.34 12.38 -15.69
CA ALA A 150 -15.48 10.93 -15.80
C ALA A 150 -16.54 10.41 -14.83
N ILE A 151 -16.48 10.76 -13.55
CA ILE A 151 -17.48 10.36 -12.56
C ILE A 151 -18.88 10.83 -12.95
N ALA A 152 -19.02 12.09 -13.40
CA ALA A 152 -20.30 12.66 -13.79
C ALA A 152 -20.91 11.96 -15.03
N SER A 153 -20.09 11.51 -15.98
CA SER A 153 -20.54 10.82 -17.19
C SER A 153 -21.23 9.49 -16.92
N LYS A 154 -20.97 8.87 -15.73
CA LYS A 154 -21.63 7.65 -15.26
C LYS A 154 -23.15 7.77 -15.26
N LYS A 155 -23.71 8.92 -14.90
CA LYS A 155 -25.17 9.12 -14.88
C LYS A 155 -25.82 8.99 -16.25
N GLN A 156 -25.03 9.16 -17.30
CA GLN A 156 -25.45 8.98 -18.69
C GLN A 156 -24.98 7.63 -19.25
N GLY A 157 -24.48 6.72 -18.37
CA GLY A 157 -24.02 5.40 -18.75
C GLY A 157 -22.74 5.38 -19.59
N LYS A 158 -21.91 6.44 -19.49
CA LYS A 158 -20.76 6.68 -20.38
C LYS A 158 -19.42 6.85 -19.63
N TYR A 159 -19.31 6.26 -18.43
CA TYR A 159 -18.06 6.35 -17.66
C TYR A 159 -16.87 5.74 -18.42
N PHE A 160 -17.04 4.53 -18.98
CA PHE A 160 -15.95 3.84 -19.67
C PHE A 160 -15.48 4.61 -20.91
N GLU A 161 -16.41 5.07 -21.75
CA GLU A 161 -16.07 5.83 -22.95
C GLU A 161 -15.38 7.16 -22.61
N MET A 162 -15.85 7.86 -21.55
CA MET A 162 -15.22 9.08 -21.06
C MET A 162 -13.83 8.77 -20.52
N HIS A 163 -13.67 7.74 -19.68
CA HIS A 163 -12.39 7.31 -19.14
C HIS A 163 -11.37 7.00 -20.24
N GLN A 164 -11.75 6.17 -21.21
CA GLN A 164 -10.90 5.83 -22.35
C GLN A 164 -10.47 7.07 -23.15
N LYS A 165 -11.42 7.94 -23.46
CA LYS A 165 -11.15 9.17 -24.22
C LYS A 165 -10.27 10.15 -23.47
N LEU A 166 -10.46 10.32 -22.17
CA LEU A 166 -9.61 11.20 -21.35
C LEU A 166 -8.19 10.66 -21.20
N LEU A 167 -8.00 9.34 -21.01
CA LEU A 167 -6.66 8.73 -20.99
C LEU A 167 -5.95 8.81 -22.35
N SER A 168 -6.68 8.82 -23.46
CA SER A 168 -6.09 8.95 -24.79
C SER A 168 -5.60 10.38 -25.14
N GLN A 169 -5.94 11.39 -24.34
CA GLN A 169 -5.54 12.78 -24.60
C GLN A 169 -4.02 12.96 -24.44
N LYS A 170 -3.38 13.55 -25.43
CA LYS A 170 -1.93 13.85 -25.39
C LYS A 170 -1.62 15.19 -24.70
N SER A 171 -2.57 16.10 -24.70
CA SER A 171 -2.46 17.43 -24.06
C SER A 171 -3.11 17.43 -22.68
N ARG A 172 -2.84 18.47 -21.90
CA ARG A 172 -3.53 18.73 -20.64
C ARG A 172 -5.03 18.88 -20.87
N ILE A 173 -5.81 18.28 -19.99
CA ILE A 173 -7.27 18.25 -20.10
C ILE A 173 -7.83 19.53 -19.49
N ASP A 174 -8.57 20.29 -20.26
CA ASP A 174 -9.33 21.47 -19.85
C ASP A 174 -10.83 21.27 -20.10
N LEU A 175 -11.64 22.26 -19.74
CA LEU A 175 -13.09 22.20 -19.92
C LEU A 175 -13.50 22.13 -21.40
N GLY A 176 -12.71 22.75 -22.30
CA GLY A 176 -12.94 22.68 -23.75
C GLY A 176 -12.79 21.24 -24.24
N LYS A 177 -11.71 20.57 -23.86
CA LYS A 177 -11.45 19.18 -24.21
C LYS A 177 -12.51 18.23 -23.63
N ILE A 178 -12.97 18.45 -22.40
CA ILE A 178 -14.05 17.67 -21.81
C ILE A 178 -15.35 17.80 -22.61
N LYS A 179 -15.71 19.00 -23.04
CA LYS A 179 -16.89 19.21 -23.88
C LYS A 179 -16.78 18.55 -25.26
N GLU A 180 -15.58 18.60 -25.85
CA GLU A 180 -15.28 17.90 -27.11
C GLU A 180 -15.49 16.41 -26.95
N VAL A 181 -14.85 15.79 -25.96
CA VAL A 181 -15.01 14.37 -25.65
C VAL A 181 -16.46 14.00 -25.35
N ALA A 182 -17.17 14.83 -24.59
CA ALA A 182 -18.56 14.59 -24.24
C ALA A 182 -19.45 14.55 -25.50
N ASN A 183 -19.23 15.44 -26.46
CA ASN A 183 -19.91 15.43 -27.75
C ASN A 183 -19.56 14.18 -28.57
N GLU A 184 -18.27 13.80 -28.62
CA GLU A 184 -17.82 12.61 -29.35
C GLU A 184 -18.49 11.32 -28.85
N ILE A 185 -18.65 11.17 -27.52
CA ILE A 185 -19.27 9.98 -26.93
C ILE A 185 -20.80 10.07 -26.82
N GLY A 186 -21.39 11.18 -27.29
CA GLY A 186 -22.84 11.36 -27.43
C GLY A 186 -23.58 11.61 -26.12
N ILE A 187 -22.93 12.26 -25.11
CA ILE A 187 -23.60 12.64 -23.86
C ILE A 187 -24.02 14.12 -23.86
N ASN A 188 -25.04 14.42 -23.07
CA ASN A 188 -25.49 15.79 -22.89
C ASN A 188 -24.48 16.61 -22.11
N VAL A 189 -23.82 17.57 -22.79
CA VAL A 189 -22.76 18.40 -22.20
C VAL A 189 -23.31 19.27 -21.06
N GLY A 190 -24.53 19.85 -21.19
CA GLY A 190 -25.14 20.67 -20.15
C GLY A 190 -25.35 19.89 -18.84
N MET A 191 -25.90 18.66 -18.95
CA MET A 191 -26.07 17.78 -17.82
C MET A 191 -24.71 17.35 -17.22
N LEU A 192 -23.72 17.06 -18.07
CA LEU A 192 -22.37 16.71 -17.61
C LEU A 192 -21.80 17.80 -16.72
N ILE A 193 -21.81 19.06 -17.20
CA ILE A 193 -21.25 20.21 -16.46
C ILE A 193 -21.96 20.41 -15.12
N GLN A 194 -23.29 20.31 -15.08
CA GLN A 194 -24.04 20.39 -13.80
C GLN A 194 -23.68 19.25 -12.85
N ASP A 195 -23.54 18.03 -13.37
CA ASP A 195 -23.22 16.87 -12.57
C ASP A 195 -21.77 16.88 -12.07
N MET A 196 -20.83 17.46 -12.79
CA MET A 196 -19.43 17.62 -12.37
C MET A 196 -19.28 18.37 -11.03
N GLU A 197 -20.18 19.32 -10.75
CA GLU A 197 -20.12 20.14 -9.53
C GLU A 197 -20.86 19.51 -8.35
N LYS A 198 -21.44 18.32 -8.50
CA LYS A 198 -22.14 17.66 -7.40
C LYS A 198 -21.19 17.20 -6.30
N GLU A 199 -21.56 17.48 -5.07
CA GLU A 199 -20.78 17.08 -3.88
C GLU A 199 -20.56 15.55 -3.82
N SER A 200 -21.51 14.74 -4.33
CA SER A 200 -21.36 13.29 -4.42
C SER A 200 -20.13 12.85 -5.21
N ASN A 201 -19.74 13.58 -6.26
CA ASN A 201 -18.59 13.27 -7.09
C ASN A 201 -17.27 13.64 -6.37
N LEU A 202 -17.26 14.78 -5.70
CA LEU A 202 -16.13 15.19 -4.85
C LEU A 202 -15.92 14.22 -3.69
N LYS A 203 -17.01 13.70 -3.13
CA LYS A 203 -16.95 12.70 -2.07
C LYS A 203 -16.20 11.44 -2.51
N ILE A 204 -16.46 10.92 -3.71
CA ILE A 204 -15.76 9.73 -4.26
C ILE A 204 -14.26 9.99 -4.35
N ILE A 205 -13.86 11.13 -4.92
CA ILE A 205 -12.43 11.50 -5.03
C ILE A 205 -11.79 11.63 -3.65
N LYS A 206 -12.49 12.24 -2.70
CA LYS A 206 -12.00 12.39 -1.32
C LYS A 206 -11.85 11.05 -0.60
N GLU A 207 -12.82 10.14 -0.77
CA GLU A 207 -12.77 8.79 -0.21
C GLU A 207 -11.57 8.01 -0.78
N ASN A 208 -11.34 8.07 -2.10
CA ASN A 208 -10.18 7.45 -2.72
C ASN A 208 -8.86 8.05 -2.21
N LYS A 209 -8.79 9.38 -2.02
CA LYS A 209 -7.63 10.04 -1.43
C LYS A 209 -7.34 9.55 -0.01
N ILE A 210 -8.37 9.45 0.83
CA ILE A 210 -8.22 8.91 2.20
C ILE A 210 -7.75 7.45 2.19
N LEU A 211 -8.23 6.62 1.26
CA LEU A 211 -7.75 5.25 1.09
C LEU A 211 -6.28 5.23 0.70
N ALA A 212 -5.88 6.03 -0.29
CA ALA A 212 -4.50 6.16 -0.73
C ALA A 212 -3.57 6.57 0.43
N GLU A 213 -3.94 7.61 1.20
CA GLU A 213 -3.19 8.10 2.35
C GLU A 213 -3.00 7.03 3.44
N LYS A 214 -4.05 6.24 3.76
CA LYS A 214 -3.98 5.15 4.75
C LYS A 214 -3.03 4.03 4.33
N ILE A 215 -2.92 3.75 3.05
CA ILE A 215 -2.07 2.69 2.48
C ILE A 215 -0.64 3.19 2.26
N GLY A 216 -0.43 4.51 2.21
CA GLY A 216 0.84 5.14 1.88
C GLY A 216 1.06 5.29 0.38
N ILE A 217 -0.02 5.39 -0.41
CA ILE A 217 0.04 5.64 -1.87
C ILE A 217 0.16 7.14 -2.10
N ASP A 218 1.24 7.55 -2.77
CA ASP A 218 1.57 8.95 -3.07
C ASP A 218 1.79 9.24 -4.57
N GLY A 219 1.69 8.22 -5.42
CA GLY A 219 1.92 8.30 -6.86
C GLY A 219 0.91 7.54 -7.70
N THR A 220 0.89 7.84 -9.01
CA THR A 220 0.06 7.16 -10.01
C THR A 220 0.89 6.69 -11.22
N PRO A 221 0.54 5.55 -11.83
CA PRO A 221 -0.43 4.59 -11.32
C PRO A 221 0.13 3.88 -10.09
N THR A 222 -0.76 3.41 -9.20
CA THR A 222 -0.43 2.43 -8.18
C THR A 222 -1.49 1.35 -8.19
N PHE A 223 -1.06 0.11 -8.18
CA PHE A 223 -1.94 -1.05 -8.24
C PHE A 223 -1.95 -1.78 -6.89
N ILE A 224 -3.10 -2.35 -6.54
CA ILE A 224 -3.22 -3.31 -5.43
C ILE A 224 -3.73 -4.61 -6.02
N ILE A 225 -2.97 -5.69 -5.81
CA ILE A 225 -3.29 -7.05 -6.24
C ILE A 225 -3.13 -7.95 -5.02
N GLY A 226 -4.23 -8.56 -4.56
CA GLY A 226 -4.23 -9.28 -3.29
C GLY A 226 -3.89 -8.36 -2.10
N GLN A 227 -2.72 -8.56 -1.52
CA GLN A 227 -2.19 -7.77 -0.40
C GLN A 227 -0.95 -6.95 -0.78
N GLU A 228 -0.59 -6.94 -2.05
CA GLU A 228 0.59 -6.27 -2.56
C GLU A 228 0.24 -4.88 -3.11
N VAL A 229 1.08 -3.89 -2.80
CA VAL A 229 1.05 -2.55 -3.41
C VAL A 229 2.17 -2.47 -4.43
N ILE A 230 1.81 -2.21 -5.68
CA ILE A 230 2.74 -2.12 -6.80
C ILE A 230 2.72 -0.68 -7.33
N PRO A 231 3.70 0.16 -6.94
CA PRO A 231 3.78 1.53 -7.41
C PRO A 231 4.39 1.62 -8.81
N GLY A 232 3.86 2.54 -9.60
CA GLY A 232 4.38 2.84 -10.93
C GLY A 232 3.82 1.96 -12.04
N SER A 233 4.36 2.17 -13.24
CA SER A 233 3.91 1.46 -14.45
C SER A 233 4.58 0.10 -14.53
N ILE A 234 3.78 -0.94 -14.75
CA ILE A 234 4.23 -2.33 -14.98
C ILE A 234 3.68 -2.85 -16.30
N GLY A 235 4.32 -3.88 -16.84
CA GLY A 235 3.87 -4.54 -18.07
C GLY A 235 2.78 -5.58 -17.82
N LYS A 236 2.13 -6.03 -18.90
CA LYS A 236 1.09 -7.06 -18.83
C LYS A 236 1.57 -8.34 -18.15
N GLU A 237 2.78 -8.80 -18.44
CA GLU A 237 3.35 -10.00 -17.83
C GLU A 237 3.50 -9.89 -16.31
N ASP A 238 3.83 -8.69 -15.80
CA ASP A 238 3.93 -8.46 -14.35
C ASP A 238 2.54 -8.56 -13.69
N PHE A 239 1.48 -8.05 -14.35
CA PHE A 239 0.10 -8.26 -13.90
C PHE A 239 -0.27 -9.74 -13.84
N ILE A 240 0.05 -10.51 -14.90
CA ILE A 240 -0.23 -11.95 -14.97
C ILE A 240 0.48 -12.67 -13.82
N ASN A 241 1.77 -12.37 -13.59
CA ASN A 241 2.56 -12.98 -12.52
C ASN A 241 2.00 -12.64 -11.13
N SER A 242 1.62 -11.38 -10.89
CA SER A 242 1.02 -10.97 -9.60
C SER A 242 -0.34 -11.62 -9.37
N LEU A 243 -1.16 -11.78 -10.41
CA LEU A 243 -2.47 -12.46 -10.32
C LEU A 243 -2.34 -13.97 -10.12
N ALA A 244 -1.26 -14.59 -10.62
CA ALA A 244 -1.00 -16.02 -10.43
C ALA A 244 -0.59 -16.37 -9.00
N ASN A 245 -0.18 -15.38 -8.21
CA ASN A 245 0.23 -15.55 -6.82
C ASN A 245 -0.91 -15.28 -5.80
N LEU A 246 -2.15 -15.07 -6.27
CA LEU A 246 -3.34 -14.93 -5.42
C LEU A 246 -3.83 -16.28 -4.91
#